data_0b5e526f72d49a0647eb646abcad3436
#
_entry.id   0b5e526f72d49a0647eb646abcad3436
#
_cell.length_a   1.000
_cell.length_b   1.000
_cell.length_c   1.000
_cell.angle_alpha   90.00
_cell.angle_beta   90.00
_cell.angle_gamma   90.00
#
_symmetry.space_group_name_H-M   'P 1'
#
loop_
_entity.id
_entity.type
_entity.pdbx_description
1 polymer ?
#
loop_
_entity_poly.entity_id
_entity_poly.type
_entity_poly.pdbx_seq_one_letter_code
_entity_poly.pdbx_strand_id
1 'polypeptide(L)'
;MEKLQEDILKFTRARGWDGNHDARNLAISVSLEASELLEHFQWMSAEDAIAKNKDEIAEEAADVFIYLLQFADALGIDLKEEARAKIKKNEVRFPIK
;
A
#
# COMPACT_ATOMS: atom_id res chain seq x y z
N MET A 1 -7.60 -10.52 4.33
CA MET A 1 -6.24 -9.93 4.49
C MET A 1 -5.17 -11.00 4.64
N GLU A 2 -5.36 -11.92 5.56
CA GLU A 2 -4.37 -13.00 5.79
C GLU A 2 -4.12 -13.85 4.55
N LYS A 3 -5.17 -14.24 3.85
CA LYS A 3 -5.04 -15.03 2.63
C LYS A 3 -4.27 -14.28 1.54
N LEU A 4 -4.56 -13.00 1.38
CA LEU A 4 -3.88 -12.16 0.40
C LEU A 4 -2.39 -12.01 0.76
N GLN A 5 -2.07 -11.81 2.04
CA GLN A 5 -0.68 -11.76 2.49
C GLN A 5 0.07 -13.05 2.19
N GLU A 6 -0.57 -14.21 2.44
CA GLU A 6 0.02 -15.50 2.10
C GLU A 6 0.30 -15.63 0.60
N ASP A 7 -0.64 -15.20 -0.22
CA ASP A 7 -0.50 -15.24 -1.69
C ASP A 7 0.66 -14.38 -2.15
N ILE A 8 0.80 -13.18 -1.58
CA ILE A 8 1.89 -12.26 -1.88
C ILE A 8 3.24 -12.87 -1.49
N LEU A 9 3.32 -13.47 -0.30
CA LEU A 9 4.56 -14.11 0.17
C LEU A 9 4.95 -15.29 -0.70
N LYS A 10 3.99 -16.11 -1.11
CA LYS A 10 4.25 -17.21 -2.04
C LYS A 10 4.79 -16.70 -3.38
N PHE A 11 4.19 -15.63 -3.89
CA PHE A 11 4.61 -15.01 -5.14
C PHE A 11 6.06 -14.54 -5.06
N THR A 12 6.44 -13.82 -4.00
CA THR A 12 7.80 -13.30 -3.81
C THR A 12 8.82 -14.41 -3.61
N ARG A 13 8.50 -15.42 -2.79
CA ARG A 13 9.40 -16.53 -2.52
C ARG A 13 9.66 -17.37 -3.77
N ALA A 14 8.61 -17.61 -4.56
CA ALA A 14 8.75 -18.38 -5.80
C ALA A 14 9.72 -17.74 -6.79
N ARG A 15 9.91 -16.43 -6.69
CA ARG A 15 10.81 -15.65 -7.57
C ARG A 15 12.12 -15.26 -6.91
N GLY A 16 12.34 -15.72 -5.67
CA GLY A 16 13.58 -15.43 -4.94
C GLY A 16 13.75 -13.97 -4.55
N TRP A 17 12.66 -13.22 -4.45
CA TRP A 17 12.71 -11.79 -4.12
C TRP A 17 12.68 -11.49 -2.63
N ASP A 18 12.33 -12.48 -1.82
CA ASP A 18 12.17 -12.30 -0.38
C ASP A 18 13.46 -11.92 0.35
N GLY A 19 14.62 -12.31 -0.19
CA GLY A 19 15.90 -11.98 0.42
C GLY A 19 16.26 -10.50 0.42
N ASN A 20 15.64 -9.70 -0.46
CA ASN A 20 15.88 -8.26 -0.57
C ASN A 20 14.77 -7.41 0.03
N HIS A 21 13.79 -8.03 0.65
CA HIS A 21 12.60 -7.35 1.17
C HIS A 21 12.71 -7.09 2.67
N ASP A 22 13.74 -6.33 3.09
CA ASP A 22 13.77 -5.84 4.45
C ASP A 22 12.82 -4.63 4.59
N ALA A 23 12.53 -4.24 5.82
CA ALA A 23 11.57 -3.18 6.09
C ALA A 23 11.96 -1.84 5.43
N ARG A 24 13.26 -1.52 5.41
CA ARG A 24 13.74 -0.28 4.78
C ARG A 24 13.47 -0.27 3.27
N ASN A 25 13.84 -1.36 2.60
CA ASN A 25 13.65 -1.48 1.15
C ASN A 25 12.17 -1.47 0.79
N LEU A 26 11.32 -2.11 1.60
CA LEU A 26 9.89 -2.11 1.38
C LEU A 26 9.27 -0.73 1.59
N ALA A 27 9.74 0.04 2.59
CA ALA A 27 9.29 1.41 2.78
C ALA A 27 9.65 2.29 1.58
N ILE A 28 10.85 2.11 1.01
CA ILE A 28 11.26 2.79 -0.20
C ILE A 28 10.34 2.42 -1.36
N SER A 29 10.04 1.14 -1.53
CA SER A 29 9.15 0.66 -2.60
C SER A 29 7.74 1.24 -2.46
N VAL A 30 7.20 1.32 -1.25
CA VAL A 30 5.90 1.97 -1.00
C VAL A 30 5.93 3.42 -1.47
N SER A 31 6.99 4.15 -1.14
CA SER A 31 7.13 5.56 -1.55
C SER A 31 7.21 5.72 -3.06
N LEU A 32 7.96 4.86 -3.73
CA LEU A 32 8.10 4.91 -5.19
C LEU A 32 6.78 4.61 -5.88
N GLU A 33 6.06 3.58 -5.42
CA GLU A 33 4.76 3.24 -6.00
C GLU A 33 3.71 4.32 -5.74
N ALA A 34 3.74 4.94 -4.56
CA ALA A 34 2.85 6.06 -4.25
C ALA A 34 3.13 7.25 -5.16
N SER A 35 4.39 7.48 -5.53
CA SER A 35 4.78 8.53 -6.47
C SER A 35 4.22 8.25 -7.88
N GLU A 36 4.25 7.00 -8.31
CA GLU A 36 3.67 6.61 -9.61
C GLU A 36 2.16 6.83 -9.64
N LEU A 37 1.48 6.54 -8.51
CA LEU A 37 0.07 6.84 -8.37
C LEU A 37 -0.18 8.35 -8.50
N LEU A 38 0.63 9.16 -7.85
CA LEU A 38 0.52 10.62 -7.90
C LEU A 38 0.71 11.17 -9.31
N GLU A 39 1.59 10.57 -10.12
CA GLU A 39 1.86 11.02 -11.49
C GLU A 39 0.61 11.11 -12.34
N HIS A 40 -0.38 10.24 -12.13
CA HIS A 40 -1.64 10.28 -12.87
C HIS A 40 -2.44 11.55 -12.62
N PHE A 41 -2.21 12.21 -11.49
CA PHE A 41 -2.98 13.41 -11.08
C PHE A 41 -2.15 14.69 -11.13
N GLN A 42 -0.89 14.59 -11.53
CA GLN A 42 0.05 15.70 -11.43
C GLN A 42 -0.31 16.89 -12.33
N TRP A 43 -0.82 16.61 -13.52
CA TRP A 43 -1.02 17.62 -14.55
C TRP A 43 -2.48 17.76 -15.00
N MET A 44 -3.41 17.14 -14.28
CA MET A 44 -4.83 17.18 -14.64
C MET A 44 -5.71 17.04 -13.40
N SER A 45 -6.98 17.38 -13.55
CA SER A 45 -7.95 17.22 -12.46
C SER A 45 -8.16 15.74 -12.14
N ALA A 46 -8.68 15.47 -10.94
CA ALA A 46 -9.02 14.11 -10.54
C ALA A 46 -10.02 13.48 -11.51
N GLU A 47 -11.03 14.24 -11.94
CA GLU A 47 -12.04 13.76 -12.89
C GLU A 47 -11.43 13.34 -14.21
N ASP A 48 -10.54 14.16 -14.76
CA ASP A 48 -9.89 13.87 -16.03
C ASP A 48 -8.94 12.68 -15.93
N ALA A 49 -8.17 12.58 -14.85
CA ALA A 49 -7.25 11.47 -14.63
C ALA A 49 -8.01 10.15 -14.54
N ILE A 50 -9.12 10.12 -13.81
CA ILE A 50 -9.93 8.91 -13.64
C ILE A 50 -10.60 8.53 -14.96
N ALA A 51 -11.12 9.50 -15.68
CA ALA A 51 -11.76 9.24 -16.98
C ALA A 51 -10.79 8.64 -17.99
N LYS A 52 -9.53 9.08 -17.94
CA LYS A 52 -8.50 8.65 -18.90
C LYS A 52 -7.81 7.34 -18.50
N ASN A 53 -7.48 7.16 -17.22
CA ASN A 53 -6.56 6.12 -16.76
C ASN A 53 -7.06 5.33 -15.55
N LYS A 54 -8.35 5.16 -15.37
CA LYS A 54 -8.90 4.49 -14.19
C LYS A 54 -8.26 3.12 -13.91
N ASP A 55 -8.10 2.30 -14.93
CA ASP A 55 -7.56 0.96 -14.77
C ASP A 55 -6.09 0.99 -14.33
N GLU A 56 -5.29 1.86 -14.91
CA GLU A 56 -3.89 2.03 -14.52
C GLU A 56 -3.75 2.59 -13.12
N ILE A 57 -4.62 3.53 -12.76
CA ILE A 57 -4.66 4.10 -11.40
C ILE A 57 -4.97 3.00 -10.38
N ALA A 58 -5.94 2.14 -10.69
CA ALA A 58 -6.29 1.02 -9.83
C ALA A 58 -5.12 0.04 -9.66
N GLU A 59 -4.38 -0.25 -10.73
CA GLU A 59 -3.20 -1.12 -10.66
C GLU A 59 -2.10 -0.51 -9.81
N GLU A 60 -1.86 0.80 -9.93
CA GLU A 60 -0.87 1.49 -9.12
C GLU A 60 -1.25 1.49 -7.63
N ALA A 61 -2.54 1.69 -7.33
CA ALA A 61 -3.03 1.60 -5.98
C ALA A 61 -2.84 0.18 -5.42
N ALA A 62 -3.07 -0.84 -6.24
CA ALA A 62 -2.84 -2.23 -5.86
C ALA A 62 -1.37 -2.49 -5.54
N ASP A 63 -0.44 -1.93 -6.33
CA ASP A 63 1.00 -2.07 -6.08
C ASP A 63 1.39 -1.47 -4.73
N VAL A 64 0.87 -0.28 -4.40
CA VAL A 64 1.10 0.35 -3.09
C VAL A 64 0.62 -0.59 -1.98
N PHE A 65 -0.56 -1.15 -2.13
CA PHE A 65 -1.15 -2.04 -1.14
C PHE A 65 -0.33 -3.32 -0.96
N ILE A 66 0.12 -3.92 -2.05
CA ILE A 66 0.95 -5.13 -2.02
C ILE A 66 2.24 -4.86 -1.23
N TYR A 67 2.93 -3.77 -1.51
CA TYR A 67 4.16 -3.43 -0.79
C TYR A 67 3.89 -3.11 0.67
N LEU A 68 2.75 -2.49 0.99
CA LEU A 68 2.37 -2.25 2.39
C LEU A 68 2.15 -3.56 3.14
N LEU A 69 1.53 -4.56 2.51
CA LEU A 69 1.34 -5.87 3.14
C LEU A 69 2.66 -6.60 3.37
N GLN A 70 3.60 -6.48 2.43
CA GLN A 70 4.94 -7.04 2.60
C GLN A 70 5.69 -6.34 3.74
N PHE A 71 5.55 -5.03 3.83
CA PHE A 71 6.13 -4.23 4.91
C PHE A 71 5.57 -4.66 6.27
N ALA A 72 4.26 -4.83 6.36
CA ALA A 72 3.59 -5.29 7.58
C ALA A 72 4.12 -6.67 7.99
N ASP A 73 4.32 -7.57 7.03
CA ASP A 73 4.89 -8.89 7.30
C ASP A 73 6.31 -8.78 7.85
N ALA A 74 7.13 -7.91 7.28
CA ALA A 74 8.51 -7.70 7.73
C ALA A 74 8.57 -7.19 9.17
N LEU A 75 7.58 -6.42 9.60
CA LEU A 75 7.48 -5.90 10.96
C LEU A 75 6.75 -6.86 11.92
N GLY A 76 6.14 -7.91 11.40
CA GLY A 76 5.34 -8.82 12.21
C GLY A 76 4.06 -8.19 12.75
N ILE A 77 3.47 -7.26 12.01
CA ILE A 77 2.23 -6.58 12.42
C ILE A 77 1.06 -6.98 11.54
N ASP A 78 -0.15 -6.90 12.10
CA ASP A 78 -1.40 -7.03 11.35
C ASP A 78 -1.87 -5.63 11.00
N LEU A 79 -1.69 -5.24 9.74
CA LEU A 79 -2.00 -3.89 9.28
C LEU A 79 -3.47 -3.53 9.45
N LYS A 80 -4.37 -4.50 9.31
CA LYS A 80 -5.79 -4.30 9.52
C LYS A 80 -6.09 -3.89 10.97
N GLU A 81 -5.48 -4.57 11.93
CA GLU A 81 -5.65 -4.25 13.35
C GLU A 81 -4.99 -2.92 13.71
N GLU A 82 -3.83 -2.65 13.12
CA GLU A 82 -3.16 -1.36 13.32
C GLU A 82 -4.01 -0.20 12.80
N ALA A 83 -4.68 -0.40 11.65
CA ALA A 83 -5.58 0.61 11.10
C ALA A 83 -6.78 0.84 12.01
N ARG A 84 -7.37 -0.21 12.56
CA ARG A 84 -8.48 -0.10 13.52
C ARG A 84 -8.08 0.66 14.78
N ALA A 85 -6.91 0.34 15.32
CA ALA A 85 -6.39 1.03 16.50
C ALA A 85 -6.13 2.51 16.21
N LYS A 86 -5.61 2.80 15.02
CA LYS A 86 -5.32 4.17 14.61
C LYS A 86 -6.60 5.00 14.44
N ILE A 87 -7.66 4.39 13.92
CA ILE A 87 -8.97 5.05 13.81
C ILE A 87 -9.44 5.51 15.19
N LYS A 88 -9.32 4.66 16.20
CA LYS A 88 -9.71 5.03 17.58
C LYS A 88 -8.89 6.19 18.13
N LYS A 89 -7.58 6.18 17.89
CA LYS A 89 -6.71 7.29 18.27
C LYS A 89 -7.12 8.59 17.57
N ASN A 90 -7.47 8.49 16.30
CA ASN A 90 -7.88 9.64 15.49
C ASN A 90 -9.23 10.21 15.97
N GLU A 91 -10.13 9.36 16.42
CA GLU A 91 -11.41 9.80 17.00
C GLU A 91 -11.19 10.68 18.23
N VAL A 92 -10.21 10.34 19.07
CA VAL A 92 -9.85 11.14 20.24
C VAL A 92 -9.17 12.45 19.80
N ARG A 93 -8.25 12.37 18.84
CA ARG A 93 -7.49 13.54 18.35
C ARG A 93 -8.37 14.50 17.55
N PHE A 94 -9.33 13.99 16.80
CA PHE A 94 -10.22 14.76 15.93
C PHE A 94 -11.69 14.46 16.28
N PRO A 95 -12.18 14.92 17.45
CA PRO A 95 -13.54 14.59 17.87
C PRO A 95 -14.60 15.27 17.00
N ILE A 96 -15.77 14.67 16.96
CA ILE A 96 -16.95 15.26 16.30
C ILE A 96 -17.35 16.49 17.09
N LYS A 97 -17.58 17.58 16.39
CA LYS A 97 -17.99 18.87 17.01
C LYS A 97 -19.50 18.98 17.13
#